data_d754d6690427c8ff8201bd386d43bb6e
#
_entry.id   d754d6690427c8ff8201bd386d43bb6e
#
_cell.length_a   1.000
_cell.length_b   1.000
_cell.length_c   1.000
_cell.angle_alpha   90.00
_cell.angle_beta   90.00
_cell.angle_gamma   90.00
#
_symmetry.space_group_name_H-M   'P 1'
#
loop_
_entity.id
_entity.type
_entity.pdbx_description
1 polymer ?
#
loop_
_entity_poly.entity_id
_entity_poly.type
_entity_poly.pdbx_seq_one_letter_code
_entity_poly.pdbx_strand_id
1 'polypeptide(L)'
;MSTFKAIVIEKNDGGQNVRLADFDEANLMDGDVTIRVEWSTVNYKDGLAITGKAPVVRRWPMIAGVDLAGTVESSSNPEWKPGDKVILNGWGLGETYLGAYAEKARVKGDWLVRLPQGMSTRDAMAIGTAGYTAMLAAIALERHGLQPASGPLLVTGAAGGVGSVAVAVLAKLGFAVTASTGRPQEADYLKRLGAAEIIERKELTGQVRPLGKERWAGGVDTVGSITLANVLSMIRYRGAVAACGLAGGMDLPTTVAPFILRGVSLLGIDSVSRPRADREEAWGRLQSGLDRAKLAEMTTEIGLADVIEAARRIVEGQVRGRLVVRIA
;
A
#
# COMPACT_ATOMS: atom_id res chain seq x y z
N MET A 1 31.38 12.44 13.74
CA MET A 1 30.39 12.17 12.67
C MET A 1 29.19 11.56 13.37
N SER A 2 28.01 12.06 13.11
CA SER A 2 26.77 11.49 13.67
C SER A 2 26.29 10.35 12.76
N THR A 3 26.12 9.16 13.34
CA THR A 3 25.59 7.99 12.62
C THR A 3 24.26 7.55 13.24
N PHE A 4 23.45 6.85 12.46
CA PHE A 4 22.18 6.27 12.89
C PHE A 4 21.96 4.91 12.24
N LYS A 5 21.12 4.07 12.82
CA LYS A 5 20.82 2.73 12.28
C LYS A 5 19.89 2.81 11.07
N ALA A 6 20.22 2.02 10.02
CA ALA A 6 19.41 1.91 8.80
C ALA A 6 19.53 0.54 8.15
N ILE A 7 18.49 0.11 7.40
CA ILE A 7 18.58 -1.02 6.47
C ILE A 7 19.15 -0.51 5.16
N VAL A 8 20.39 -0.85 4.90
CA VAL A 8 21.15 -0.39 3.73
C VAL A 8 21.24 -1.49 2.69
N ILE A 9 20.95 -1.14 1.44
CA ILE A 9 21.11 -1.99 0.26
C ILE A 9 22.32 -1.48 -0.52
N GLU A 10 23.33 -2.31 -0.70
CA GLU A 10 24.55 -2.02 -1.45
C GLU A 10 24.64 -2.92 -2.68
N LYS A 11 25.18 -2.41 -3.77
CA LYS A 11 25.48 -3.21 -4.96
C LYS A 11 26.89 -3.80 -4.85
N ASN A 12 27.04 -5.07 -5.19
CA ASN A 12 28.32 -5.75 -5.30
C ASN A 12 28.40 -6.58 -6.58
N ASP A 13 29.53 -7.20 -6.85
CA ASP A 13 29.75 -8.01 -8.06
C ASP A 13 28.84 -9.25 -8.14
N GLY A 14 28.32 -9.72 -7.01
CA GLY A 14 27.42 -10.87 -6.92
C GLY A 14 25.92 -10.52 -6.86
N GLY A 15 25.55 -9.21 -6.99
CA GLY A 15 24.17 -8.76 -6.89
C GLY A 15 23.97 -7.61 -5.91
N GLN A 16 23.17 -7.80 -4.87
CA GLN A 16 22.99 -6.82 -3.80
C GLN A 16 23.21 -7.44 -2.43
N ASN A 17 23.76 -6.63 -1.52
CA ASN A 17 23.91 -6.94 -0.09
C ASN A 17 22.95 -6.05 0.72
N VAL A 18 22.21 -6.65 1.65
CA VAL A 18 21.24 -5.93 2.48
C VAL A 18 21.54 -6.21 3.95
N ARG A 19 21.72 -5.15 4.72
CA ARG A 19 22.08 -5.27 6.15
C ARG A 19 21.57 -4.10 6.99
N LEU A 20 21.36 -4.36 8.26
CA LEU A 20 21.26 -3.29 9.26
C LEU A 20 22.66 -2.75 9.53
N ALA A 21 22.85 -1.45 9.34
CA ALA A 21 24.16 -0.79 9.44
C ALA A 21 24.07 0.59 10.09
N ASP A 22 25.22 1.09 10.54
CA ASP A 22 25.38 2.50 10.84
C ASP A 22 25.51 3.28 9.53
N PHE A 23 24.71 4.33 9.37
CA PHE A 23 24.72 5.22 8.22
C PHE A 23 25.13 6.63 8.66
N ASP A 24 26.06 7.26 7.94
CA ASP A 24 26.54 8.60 8.27
C ASP A 24 25.50 9.65 7.84
N GLU A 25 25.10 10.51 8.77
CA GLU A 25 24.15 11.60 8.54
C GLU A 25 24.59 12.57 7.42
N ALA A 26 25.89 12.71 7.20
CA ALA A 26 26.46 13.51 6.13
C ALA A 26 26.11 12.97 4.73
N ASN A 27 25.77 11.69 4.61
CA ASN A 27 25.37 11.03 3.36
C ASN A 27 23.86 11.09 3.08
N LEU A 28 23.08 11.73 3.96
CA LEU A 28 21.66 11.99 3.66
C LEU A 28 21.54 12.88 2.43
N MET A 29 20.53 12.56 1.59
CA MET A 29 20.25 13.34 0.38
C MET A 29 19.74 14.74 0.72
N ASP A 30 19.80 15.64 -0.26
CA ASP A 30 19.28 17.01 -0.13
C ASP A 30 17.79 17.00 0.20
N GLY A 31 17.41 17.86 1.13
CA GLY A 31 16.04 18.04 1.59
C GLY A 31 16.01 19.18 2.61
N ASP A 32 14.83 19.76 2.77
CA ASP A 32 14.61 20.93 3.63
C ASP A 32 13.98 20.57 4.98
N VAL A 33 13.64 19.27 5.19
CA VAL A 33 13.10 18.76 6.46
C VAL A 33 13.85 17.49 6.88
N THR A 34 14.39 17.48 8.09
CA THR A 34 14.96 16.29 8.73
C THR A 34 13.96 15.75 9.75
N ILE A 35 13.71 14.45 9.68
CA ILE A 35 12.69 13.76 10.50
C ILE A 35 13.39 12.69 11.33
N ARG A 36 13.08 12.65 12.62
CA ARG A 36 13.31 11.49 13.48
C ARG A 36 12.17 10.51 13.19
N VAL A 37 12.49 9.42 12.55
CA VAL A 37 11.54 8.38 12.17
C VAL A 37 11.17 7.55 13.40
N GLU A 38 9.89 7.42 13.68
CA GLU A 38 9.38 6.63 14.81
C GLU A 38 8.90 5.27 14.36
N TRP A 39 8.18 5.27 13.23
CA TRP A 39 7.56 4.08 12.65
C TRP A 39 7.68 4.08 11.14
N SER A 40 7.75 2.89 10.60
CA SER A 40 7.64 2.56 9.18
C SER A 40 6.70 1.36 9.00
N THR A 41 6.61 0.81 7.79
CA THR A 41 5.78 -0.36 7.51
C THR A 41 6.35 -1.15 6.33
N VAL A 42 6.08 -2.47 6.28
CA VAL A 42 6.54 -3.31 5.17
C VAL A 42 5.48 -3.40 4.09
N ASN A 43 5.85 -3.05 2.86
CA ASN A 43 5.03 -3.19 1.67
C ASN A 43 5.64 -4.20 0.70
N TYR A 44 4.86 -4.68 -0.25
CA TYR A 44 5.33 -5.61 -1.30
C TYR A 44 6.52 -5.05 -2.09
N LYS A 45 6.51 -3.72 -2.37
CA LYS A 45 7.60 -3.02 -3.04
C LYS A 45 8.90 -3.07 -2.25
N ASP A 46 8.83 -2.89 -0.93
CA ASP A 46 10.01 -3.02 -0.04
C ASP A 46 10.58 -4.44 -0.09
N GLY A 47 9.69 -5.43 -0.12
CA GLY A 47 10.05 -6.82 -0.31
C GLY A 47 10.81 -7.05 -1.62
N LEU A 48 10.31 -6.51 -2.74
CA LEU A 48 10.98 -6.59 -4.03
C LEU A 48 12.34 -5.90 -4.03
N ALA A 49 12.44 -4.72 -3.40
CA ALA A 49 13.70 -3.97 -3.28
C ALA A 49 14.75 -4.74 -2.46
N ILE A 50 14.37 -5.23 -1.29
CA ILE A 50 15.27 -5.94 -0.37
C ILE A 50 15.70 -7.29 -0.92
N THR A 51 14.80 -8.04 -1.58
CA THR A 51 15.12 -9.35 -2.15
C THR A 51 15.79 -9.29 -3.52
N GLY A 52 15.79 -8.13 -4.17
CA GLY A 52 16.29 -7.99 -5.55
C GLY A 52 15.44 -8.69 -6.61
N LYS A 53 14.22 -9.15 -6.27
CA LYS A 53 13.33 -9.86 -7.21
C LYS A 53 12.76 -8.97 -8.32
N ALA A 54 12.88 -7.64 -8.18
CA ALA A 54 12.58 -6.68 -9.22
C ALA A 54 13.53 -5.47 -9.12
N PRO A 55 13.80 -4.75 -10.21
CA PRO A 55 14.73 -3.62 -10.26
C PRO A 55 14.09 -2.35 -9.65
N VAL A 56 13.73 -2.41 -8.36
CA VAL A 56 13.12 -1.29 -7.63
C VAL A 56 14.19 -0.24 -7.32
N VAL A 57 15.34 -0.67 -6.78
CA VAL A 57 16.43 0.22 -6.39
C VAL A 57 17.15 0.75 -7.63
N ARG A 58 17.24 2.08 -7.77
CA ARG A 58 17.84 2.75 -8.92
C ARG A 58 19.06 3.58 -8.59
N ARG A 59 19.43 3.66 -7.31
CA ARG A 59 20.59 4.36 -6.78
C ARG A 59 21.22 3.54 -5.69
N TRP A 60 22.54 3.58 -5.57
CA TRP A 60 23.33 2.80 -4.61
C TRP A 60 24.36 3.71 -3.90
N PRO A 61 24.63 3.57 -2.60
CA PRO A 61 23.85 2.75 -1.67
C PRO A 61 22.46 3.33 -1.47
N MET A 62 21.50 2.48 -1.03
CA MET A 62 20.11 2.87 -0.79
C MET A 62 19.68 2.48 0.61
N ILE A 63 19.02 3.37 1.33
CA ILE A 63 18.23 2.99 2.52
C ILE A 63 16.86 2.53 2.03
N ALA A 64 16.45 1.32 2.40
CA ALA A 64 15.14 0.77 2.01
C ALA A 64 13.98 1.43 2.78
N GLY A 65 12.74 1.18 2.36
CA GLY A 65 11.51 1.63 3.02
C GLY A 65 10.84 2.80 2.33
N VAL A 66 9.57 2.62 1.92
CA VAL A 66 8.79 3.61 1.15
C VAL A 66 7.89 4.50 2.00
N ASP A 67 7.79 4.23 3.29
CA ASP A 67 6.87 4.89 4.23
C ASP A 67 7.57 5.32 5.51
N LEU A 68 7.18 6.47 6.06
CA LEU A 68 7.53 6.88 7.42
C LEU A 68 6.40 7.64 8.11
N ALA A 69 6.39 7.55 9.44
CA ALA A 69 5.80 8.54 10.32
C ALA A 69 6.80 8.88 11.43
N GLY A 70 6.85 10.15 11.81
CA GLY A 70 7.82 10.61 12.80
C GLY A 70 7.63 12.06 13.17
N THR A 71 8.66 12.61 13.82
CA THR A 71 8.70 13.99 14.28
C THR A 71 9.75 14.78 13.51
N VAL A 72 9.40 15.96 13.06
CA VAL A 72 10.35 16.92 12.49
C VAL A 72 11.40 17.27 13.54
N GLU A 73 12.66 17.03 13.23
CA GLU A 73 13.82 17.36 14.06
C GLU A 73 14.35 18.76 13.73
N SER A 74 14.47 19.06 12.43
CA SER A 74 14.87 20.37 11.92
C SER A 74 14.22 20.64 10.57
N SER A 75 14.01 21.92 10.25
CA SER A 75 13.42 22.34 8.98
C SER A 75 13.92 23.72 8.56
N SER A 76 14.19 23.88 7.28
CA SER A 76 14.31 25.18 6.59
C SER A 76 13.04 25.51 5.77
N ASN A 77 12.10 24.58 5.69
CA ASN A 77 10.80 24.79 5.03
C ASN A 77 9.85 25.55 5.97
N PRO A 78 9.22 26.66 5.55
CA PRO A 78 8.38 27.49 6.41
C PRO A 78 7.09 26.80 6.90
N GLU A 79 6.63 25.74 6.21
CA GLU A 79 5.42 25.00 6.62
C GLU A 79 5.66 24.04 7.81
N TRP A 80 6.93 23.70 8.07
CA TRP A 80 7.29 22.68 9.05
C TRP A 80 8.22 23.23 10.12
N LYS A 81 7.97 22.86 11.36
CA LYS A 81 8.79 23.23 12.51
C LYS A 81 9.14 22.01 13.36
N PRO A 82 10.25 22.08 14.13
CA PRO A 82 10.60 21.03 15.08
C PRO A 82 9.42 20.69 16.00
N GLY A 83 9.17 19.39 16.18
CA GLY A 83 8.04 18.87 16.96
C GLY A 83 6.80 18.52 16.13
N ASP A 84 6.66 18.99 14.90
CA ASP A 84 5.54 18.61 14.04
C ASP A 84 5.56 17.10 13.75
N LYS A 85 4.40 16.45 13.85
CA LYS A 85 4.21 15.04 13.48
C LYS A 85 3.81 14.93 12.01
N VAL A 86 4.51 14.07 11.28
CA VAL A 86 4.40 13.97 9.83
C VAL A 86 4.28 12.53 9.35
N ILE A 87 3.69 12.37 8.17
CA ILE A 87 3.61 11.14 7.40
C ILE A 87 4.21 11.39 6.02
N LEU A 88 4.91 10.38 5.50
CA LEU A 88 5.34 10.36 4.11
C LEU A 88 5.16 8.97 3.52
N ASN A 89 4.60 8.91 2.32
CA ASN A 89 4.42 7.69 1.52
C ASN A 89 4.88 7.95 0.09
N GLY A 90 5.61 7.03 -0.50
CA GLY A 90 6.00 7.09 -1.91
C GLY A 90 7.12 8.09 -2.22
N TRP A 91 6.93 8.94 -3.24
CA TRP A 91 7.90 9.94 -3.72
C TRP A 91 9.29 9.39 -4.06
N GLY A 92 9.38 8.09 -4.37
CA GLY A 92 10.62 7.42 -4.70
C GLY A 92 11.49 7.04 -3.51
N LEU A 93 10.97 7.10 -2.25
CA LEU A 93 11.70 6.58 -1.10
C LEU A 93 12.01 5.09 -1.28
N GLY A 94 13.24 4.69 -0.98
CA GLY A 94 13.71 3.32 -1.17
C GLY A 94 13.96 2.92 -2.64
N GLU A 95 13.79 3.85 -3.60
CA GLU A 95 13.99 3.62 -5.04
C GLU A 95 15.07 4.54 -5.62
N THR A 96 14.77 5.84 -5.68
CA THR A 96 15.64 6.91 -6.18
C THR A 96 16.06 7.87 -5.09
N TYR A 97 15.35 7.83 -3.95
CA TYR A 97 15.59 8.64 -2.77
C TYR A 97 15.79 7.73 -1.56
N LEU A 98 16.66 8.13 -0.62
CA LEU A 98 16.91 7.32 0.59
C LEU A 98 15.60 7.08 1.34
N GLY A 99 15.36 5.82 1.71
CA GLY A 99 14.11 5.37 2.30
C GLY A 99 14.04 5.55 3.82
N ALA A 100 13.08 4.89 4.41
CA ALA A 100 12.60 5.16 5.76
C ALA A 100 12.84 4.03 6.78
N TYR A 101 13.50 2.94 6.42
CA TYR A 101 13.96 1.98 7.42
C TYR A 101 15.26 2.48 8.05
N ALA A 102 15.15 3.61 8.75
CA ALA A 102 16.24 4.34 9.36
C ALA A 102 15.72 5.23 10.49
N GLU A 103 16.57 5.50 11.48
CA GLU A 103 16.21 6.38 12.60
C GLU A 103 16.05 7.85 12.17
N LYS A 104 16.66 8.24 11.03
CA LYS A 104 16.56 9.58 10.44
C LYS A 104 16.26 9.51 8.96
N ALA A 105 15.48 10.49 8.48
CA ALA A 105 15.27 10.75 7.06
C ALA A 105 15.35 12.26 6.79
N ARG A 106 15.98 12.66 5.68
CA ARG A 106 15.93 14.04 5.19
C ARG A 106 15.19 14.06 3.86
N VAL A 107 14.14 14.86 3.77
CA VAL A 107 13.18 14.85 2.67
C VAL A 107 12.73 16.25 2.30
N LYS A 108 12.02 16.38 1.17
CA LYS A 108 11.38 17.63 0.79
C LYS A 108 10.08 17.83 1.59
N GLY A 109 9.89 19.00 2.16
CA GLY A 109 8.71 19.34 2.95
C GLY A 109 7.40 19.23 2.16
N ASP A 110 7.43 19.51 0.85
CA ASP A 110 6.27 19.37 -0.04
C ASP A 110 5.72 17.93 -0.15
N TRP A 111 6.54 16.95 0.20
CA TRP A 111 6.12 15.54 0.18
C TRP A 111 5.36 15.11 1.43
N LEU A 112 5.47 15.90 2.49
CA LEU A 112 4.93 15.57 3.80
C LEU A 112 3.43 15.85 3.90
N VAL A 113 2.77 15.01 4.66
CA VAL A 113 1.40 15.22 5.12
C VAL A 113 1.44 15.33 6.64
N ARG A 114 0.69 16.28 7.19
CA ARG A 114 0.54 16.42 8.64
C ARG A 114 -0.19 15.21 9.21
N LEU A 115 0.31 14.64 10.30
CA LEU A 115 -0.37 13.54 10.97
C LEU A 115 -1.78 13.99 11.39
N PRO A 116 -2.85 13.29 10.98
CA PRO A 116 -4.21 13.64 11.38
C PRO A 116 -4.38 13.67 12.91
N GLN A 117 -5.14 14.63 13.41
CA GLN A 117 -5.36 14.80 14.84
C GLN A 117 -5.96 13.53 15.47
N GLY A 118 -5.40 13.08 16.59
CA GLY A 118 -5.85 11.89 17.31
C GLY A 118 -5.39 10.55 16.69
N MET A 119 -4.58 10.58 15.61
CA MET A 119 -3.89 9.40 15.08
C MET A 119 -2.49 9.31 15.68
N SER A 120 -2.04 8.13 16.06
CA SER A 120 -0.65 7.90 16.43
C SER A 120 0.24 7.69 15.21
N THR A 121 1.55 7.97 15.31
CA THR A 121 2.52 7.64 14.25
C THR A 121 2.57 6.15 13.98
N ARG A 122 2.33 5.31 14.99
CA ARG A 122 2.18 3.86 14.85
C ARG A 122 0.96 3.50 14.00
N ASP A 123 -0.20 4.05 14.28
CA ASP A 123 -1.43 3.75 13.51
C ASP A 123 -1.33 4.26 12.08
N ALA A 124 -0.68 5.43 11.89
CA ALA A 124 -0.40 5.94 10.55
C ALA A 124 0.45 4.93 9.74
N MET A 125 1.44 4.28 10.35
CA MET A 125 2.26 3.28 9.67
C MET A 125 1.61 1.90 9.61
N ALA A 126 0.72 1.56 10.53
CA ALA A 126 -0.15 0.40 10.36
C ALA A 126 -1.04 0.53 9.12
N ILE A 127 -1.57 1.73 8.85
CA ILE A 127 -2.23 2.08 7.59
C ILE A 127 -1.22 2.07 6.44
N GLY A 128 -0.19 2.91 6.50
CA GLY A 128 0.88 3.04 5.53
C GLY A 128 0.42 3.26 4.10
N THR A 129 1.31 3.06 3.15
CA THR A 129 0.99 3.11 1.71
C THR A 129 -0.13 2.15 1.34
N ALA A 130 -0.22 0.98 1.95
CA ALA A 130 -1.25 0.00 1.62
C ALA A 130 -2.66 0.50 1.96
N GLY A 131 -2.88 1.02 3.17
CA GLY A 131 -4.18 1.57 3.57
C GLY A 131 -4.51 2.88 2.85
N TYR A 132 -3.52 3.71 2.64
CA TYR A 132 -3.64 4.92 1.83
C TYR A 132 -4.09 4.59 0.39
N THR A 133 -3.47 3.59 -0.26
CA THR A 133 -3.86 3.11 -1.59
C THR A 133 -5.30 2.54 -1.61
N ALA A 134 -5.68 1.79 -0.58
CA ALA A 134 -7.05 1.27 -0.45
C ALA A 134 -8.09 2.41 -0.36
N MET A 135 -7.79 3.48 0.36
CA MET A 135 -8.67 4.65 0.43
C MET A 135 -8.72 5.41 -0.89
N LEU A 136 -7.60 5.59 -1.59
CA LEU A 136 -7.60 6.18 -2.93
C LEU A 136 -8.45 5.36 -3.91
N ALA A 137 -8.40 4.03 -3.83
CA ALA A 137 -9.24 3.15 -4.64
C ALA A 137 -10.73 3.34 -4.32
N ALA A 138 -11.09 3.42 -3.03
CA ALA A 138 -12.48 3.68 -2.61
C ALA A 138 -12.97 5.04 -3.14
N ILE A 139 -12.18 6.10 -2.97
CA ILE A 139 -12.48 7.45 -3.50
C ILE A 139 -12.68 7.42 -5.02
N ALA A 140 -11.82 6.71 -5.76
CA ALA A 140 -11.94 6.61 -7.20
C ALA A 140 -13.23 5.90 -7.65
N LEU A 141 -13.63 4.84 -6.95
CA LEU A 141 -14.88 4.13 -7.21
C LEU A 141 -16.12 4.99 -6.92
N GLU A 142 -16.12 5.74 -5.80
CA GLU A 142 -17.20 6.68 -5.48
C GLU A 142 -17.27 7.83 -6.50
N ARG A 143 -16.14 8.42 -6.90
CA ARG A 143 -16.07 9.46 -7.93
C ARG A 143 -16.52 8.96 -9.31
N HIS A 144 -16.33 7.66 -9.58
CA HIS A 144 -16.90 7.02 -10.77
C HIS A 144 -18.44 6.91 -10.71
N GLY A 145 -19.04 7.08 -9.54
CA GLY A 145 -20.48 7.03 -9.32
C GLY A 145 -20.98 5.72 -8.69
N LEU A 146 -20.08 4.84 -8.20
CA LEU A 146 -20.50 3.64 -7.48
C LEU A 146 -20.99 4.00 -6.08
N GLN A 147 -22.11 3.42 -5.70
CA GLN A 147 -22.77 3.57 -4.41
C GLN A 147 -23.13 2.18 -3.85
N PRO A 148 -23.41 2.03 -2.55
CA PRO A 148 -23.82 0.73 -1.98
C PRO A 148 -24.98 0.07 -2.73
N ALA A 149 -25.93 0.84 -3.24
CA ALA A 149 -27.04 0.36 -4.05
C ALA A 149 -26.63 -0.16 -5.45
N SER A 150 -25.43 0.16 -5.94
CA SER A 150 -24.95 -0.33 -7.25
C SER A 150 -24.73 -1.85 -7.26
N GLY A 151 -24.51 -2.45 -6.09
CA GLY A 151 -24.29 -3.88 -5.90
C GLY A 151 -22.94 -4.21 -5.23
N PRO A 152 -22.59 -5.50 -5.14
CA PRO A 152 -21.39 -5.92 -4.44
C PRO A 152 -20.11 -5.45 -5.16
N LEU A 153 -19.06 -5.20 -4.38
CA LEU A 153 -17.72 -4.91 -4.86
C LEU A 153 -16.78 -6.10 -4.56
N LEU A 154 -15.89 -6.39 -5.50
CA LEU A 154 -14.86 -7.41 -5.31
C LEU A 154 -13.56 -6.77 -4.78
N VAL A 155 -12.89 -7.46 -3.87
CA VAL A 155 -11.51 -7.15 -3.47
C VAL A 155 -10.65 -8.38 -3.75
N THR A 156 -9.66 -8.27 -4.64
CA THR A 156 -8.68 -9.33 -4.90
C THR A 156 -7.49 -9.20 -3.97
N GLY A 157 -6.81 -10.32 -3.67
CA GLY A 157 -5.72 -10.31 -2.70
C GLY A 157 -6.15 -9.83 -1.31
N ALA A 158 -7.41 -10.12 -0.94
CA ALA A 158 -8.12 -9.54 0.19
C ALA A 158 -7.40 -9.72 1.55
N ALA A 159 -6.65 -10.79 1.75
CA ALA A 159 -5.90 -11.04 3.00
C ALA A 159 -4.52 -10.37 3.02
N GLY A 160 -4.13 -9.63 1.97
CA GLY A 160 -2.91 -8.82 1.93
C GLY A 160 -3.09 -7.42 2.53
N GLY A 161 -2.03 -6.60 2.51
CA GLY A 161 -2.04 -5.28 3.14
C GLY A 161 -3.11 -4.33 2.58
N VAL A 162 -3.11 -4.10 1.27
CA VAL A 162 -4.12 -3.24 0.61
C VAL A 162 -5.51 -3.87 0.71
N GLY A 163 -5.60 -5.18 0.42
CA GLY A 163 -6.88 -5.89 0.40
C GLY A 163 -7.60 -5.86 1.74
N SER A 164 -6.90 -6.09 2.85
CA SER A 164 -7.50 -6.08 4.20
C SER A 164 -8.10 -4.71 4.54
N VAL A 165 -7.37 -3.62 4.25
CA VAL A 165 -7.88 -2.26 4.47
C VAL A 165 -9.03 -1.95 3.51
N ALA A 166 -8.93 -2.36 2.23
CA ALA A 166 -10.00 -2.16 1.26
C ALA A 166 -11.31 -2.84 1.70
N VAL A 167 -11.25 -4.09 2.18
CA VAL A 167 -12.41 -4.78 2.74
C VAL A 167 -13.03 -3.98 3.89
N ALA A 168 -12.21 -3.53 4.84
CA ALA A 168 -12.70 -2.80 6.02
C ALA A 168 -13.30 -1.44 5.64
N VAL A 169 -12.65 -0.69 4.76
CA VAL A 169 -13.11 0.64 4.31
C VAL A 169 -14.40 0.53 3.49
N LEU A 170 -14.45 -0.35 2.49
CA LEU A 170 -15.63 -0.50 1.64
C LEU A 170 -16.85 -1.02 2.42
N ALA A 171 -16.64 -1.95 3.35
CA ALA A 171 -17.71 -2.40 4.24
C ALA A 171 -18.22 -1.26 5.14
N LYS A 172 -17.33 -0.40 5.67
CA LYS A 172 -17.70 0.77 6.46
C LYS A 172 -18.48 1.81 5.64
N LEU A 173 -18.17 1.93 4.35
CA LEU A 173 -18.91 2.77 3.40
C LEU A 173 -20.26 2.18 2.99
N GLY A 174 -20.63 1.00 3.49
CA GLY A 174 -21.92 0.35 3.27
C GLY A 174 -21.97 -0.59 2.05
N PHE A 175 -20.84 -0.82 1.36
CA PHE A 175 -20.83 -1.79 0.26
C PHE A 175 -20.85 -3.24 0.77
N ALA A 176 -21.58 -4.11 0.08
CA ALA A 176 -21.42 -5.55 0.21
C ALA A 176 -20.09 -5.96 -0.45
N VAL A 177 -19.14 -6.49 0.32
CA VAL A 177 -17.80 -6.81 -0.16
C VAL A 177 -17.64 -8.32 -0.36
N THR A 178 -17.32 -8.73 -1.60
CA THR A 178 -16.82 -10.07 -1.92
C THR A 178 -15.30 -10.05 -1.81
N ALA A 179 -14.72 -10.85 -0.92
CA ALA A 179 -13.27 -10.93 -0.72
C ALA A 179 -12.70 -12.18 -1.40
N SER A 180 -11.78 -12.00 -2.36
CA SER A 180 -11.07 -13.09 -3.03
C SER A 180 -9.73 -13.35 -2.37
N THR A 181 -9.50 -14.60 -1.93
CA THR A 181 -8.25 -15.01 -1.29
C THR A 181 -7.76 -16.36 -1.81
N GLY A 182 -6.43 -16.51 -1.87
CA GLY A 182 -5.77 -17.81 -2.09
C GLY A 182 -5.47 -18.56 -0.79
N ARG A 183 -5.91 -18.03 0.35
CA ARG A 183 -5.72 -18.58 1.70
C ARG A 183 -7.08 -18.80 2.37
N PRO A 184 -7.75 -19.94 2.13
CA PRO A 184 -9.08 -20.22 2.68
C PRO A 184 -9.16 -20.12 4.20
N GLN A 185 -8.08 -20.40 4.91
CA GLN A 185 -7.96 -20.26 6.37
C GLN A 185 -8.14 -18.82 6.87
N GLU A 186 -8.03 -17.81 6.00
CA GLU A 186 -8.25 -16.41 6.35
C GLU A 186 -9.72 -15.98 6.22
N ALA A 187 -10.65 -16.88 5.93
CA ALA A 187 -12.05 -16.54 5.70
C ALA A 187 -12.68 -15.83 6.90
N ASP A 188 -12.47 -16.33 8.11
CA ASP A 188 -13.05 -15.72 9.32
C ASP A 188 -12.45 -14.34 9.63
N TYR A 189 -11.15 -14.18 9.40
CA TYR A 189 -10.49 -12.87 9.48
C TYR A 189 -11.12 -11.87 8.52
N LEU A 190 -11.34 -12.24 7.26
CA LEU A 190 -11.93 -11.37 6.25
C LEU A 190 -13.39 -11.02 6.58
N LYS A 191 -14.16 -11.97 7.11
CA LYS A 191 -15.52 -11.69 7.60
C LYS A 191 -15.53 -10.69 8.76
N ARG A 192 -14.63 -10.81 9.73
CA ARG A 192 -14.49 -9.84 10.82
C ARG A 192 -14.11 -8.43 10.30
N LEU A 193 -13.32 -8.33 9.23
CA LEU A 193 -13.06 -7.06 8.57
C LEU A 193 -14.30 -6.47 7.87
N GLY A 194 -15.29 -7.30 7.54
CA GLY A 194 -16.56 -6.87 6.96
C GLY A 194 -16.86 -7.45 5.60
N ALA A 195 -16.13 -8.49 5.15
CA ALA A 195 -16.49 -9.21 3.93
C ALA A 195 -17.84 -9.91 4.09
N ALA A 196 -18.78 -9.65 3.16
CA ALA A 196 -20.07 -10.32 3.09
C ALA A 196 -19.97 -11.71 2.44
N GLU A 197 -19.03 -11.88 1.52
CA GLU A 197 -18.80 -13.12 0.77
C GLU A 197 -17.31 -13.39 0.65
N ILE A 198 -16.92 -14.65 0.69
CA ILE A 198 -15.55 -15.09 0.43
C ILE A 198 -15.57 -16.00 -0.79
N ILE A 199 -14.65 -15.73 -1.72
CA ILE A 199 -14.41 -16.60 -2.88
C ILE A 199 -12.96 -17.04 -2.93
N GLU A 200 -12.72 -18.21 -3.50
CA GLU A 200 -11.37 -18.68 -3.72
C GLU A 200 -10.73 -17.98 -4.93
N ARG A 201 -9.45 -17.61 -4.80
CA ARG A 201 -8.69 -16.99 -5.90
C ARG A 201 -8.74 -17.81 -7.20
N LYS A 202 -8.84 -19.15 -7.10
CA LYS A 202 -8.89 -20.04 -8.28
C LYS A 202 -10.08 -19.73 -9.20
N GLU A 203 -11.18 -19.14 -8.70
CA GLU A 203 -12.31 -18.72 -9.53
C GLU A 203 -11.92 -17.62 -10.53
N LEU A 204 -10.85 -16.88 -10.26
CA LEU A 204 -10.38 -15.74 -11.05
C LEU A 204 -9.08 -16.03 -11.83
N THR A 205 -8.59 -17.27 -11.82
CA THR A 205 -7.31 -17.65 -12.45
C THR A 205 -7.45 -18.55 -13.67
N GLY A 206 -8.69 -18.84 -14.08
CA GLY A 206 -8.97 -19.66 -15.27
C GLY A 206 -8.79 -18.89 -16.59
N GLN A 207 -9.16 -19.55 -17.67
CA GLN A 207 -9.12 -18.94 -19.01
C GLN A 207 -9.95 -17.66 -19.06
N VAL A 208 -9.33 -16.58 -19.52
CA VAL A 208 -10.00 -15.28 -19.67
C VAL A 208 -11.00 -15.36 -20.82
N ARG A 209 -12.25 -14.96 -20.52
CA ARG A 209 -13.31 -14.81 -21.53
C ARG A 209 -13.47 -13.33 -21.86
N PRO A 210 -13.77 -12.96 -23.11
CA PRO A 210 -14.07 -11.58 -23.48
C PRO A 210 -15.17 -10.95 -22.61
N LEU A 211 -16.23 -11.73 -22.31
CA LEU A 211 -17.33 -11.37 -21.40
C LEU A 211 -17.71 -12.60 -20.58
N GLY A 212 -17.63 -12.50 -19.28
CA GLY A 212 -18.16 -13.48 -18.31
C GLY A 212 -19.57 -13.10 -17.84
N LYS A 213 -20.15 -13.93 -16.96
CA LYS A 213 -21.39 -13.59 -16.27
C LYS A 213 -21.16 -12.40 -15.34
N GLU A 214 -22.01 -11.38 -15.41
CA GLU A 214 -21.93 -10.22 -14.52
C GLU A 214 -22.14 -10.61 -13.06
N ARG A 215 -21.21 -10.18 -12.18
CA ARG A 215 -21.25 -10.49 -10.75
C ARG A 215 -21.19 -9.22 -9.89
N TRP A 216 -20.22 -8.35 -10.12
CA TRP A 216 -19.91 -7.21 -9.25
C TRP A 216 -20.12 -5.87 -9.94
N ALA A 217 -20.57 -4.88 -9.17
CA ALA A 217 -20.69 -3.50 -9.66
C ALA A 217 -19.30 -2.86 -9.88
N GLY A 218 -18.30 -3.33 -9.15
CA GLY A 218 -16.94 -2.86 -9.27
C GLY A 218 -15.98 -3.65 -8.38
N GLY A 219 -14.75 -3.15 -8.23
CA GLY A 219 -13.81 -3.80 -7.35
C GLY A 219 -12.49 -3.06 -7.16
N VAL A 220 -11.70 -3.56 -6.22
CA VAL A 220 -10.31 -3.16 -5.97
C VAL A 220 -9.41 -4.34 -6.30
N ASP A 221 -8.53 -4.17 -7.29
CA ASP A 221 -7.59 -5.21 -7.69
C ASP A 221 -6.18 -4.92 -7.21
N THR A 222 -5.62 -5.88 -6.47
CA THR A 222 -4.25 -5.84 -5.96
C THR A 222 -3.33 -6.88 -6.63
N VAL A 223 -3.85 -7.64 -7.59
CA VAL A 223 -3.19 -8.82 -8.15
C VAL A 223 -2.68 -8.59 -9.57
N GLY A 224 -3.49 -7.97 -10.42
CA GLY A 224 -3.14 -7.77 -11.83
C GLY A 224 -3.29 -9.02 -12.71
N SER A 225 -2.71 -8.97 -13.89
CA SER A 225 -2.61 -10.05 -14.87
C SER A 225 -3.94 -10.78 -15.15
N ILE A 226 -3.93 -12.11 -15.23
CA ILE A 226 -5.09 -12.97 -15.50
C ILE A 226 -6.23 -12.71 -14.51
N THR A 227 -5.92 -12.45 -13.23
CA THR A 227 -6.94 -12.14 -12.22
C THR A 227 -7.71 -10.87 -12.59
N LEU A 228 -7.02 -9.78 -12.88
CA LEU A 228 -7.65 -8.52 -13.27
C LEU A 228 -8.45 -8.67 -14.58
N ALA A 229 -7.91 -9.41 -15.56
CA ALA A 229 -8.60 -9.67 -16.83
C ALA A 229 -9.93 -10.43 -16.62
N ASN A 230 -9.93 -11.46 -15.77
CA ASN A 230 -11.17 -12.17 -15.40
C ASN A 230 -12.14 -11.28 -14.64
N VAL A 231 -11.65 -10.47 -13.70
CA VAL A 231 -12.51 -9.52 -12.95
C VAL A 231 -13.18 -8.56 -13.92
N LEU A 232 -12.45 -7.91 -14.83
CA LEU A 232 -13.01 -6.99 -15.83
C LEU A 232 -14.10 -7.63 -16.65
N SER A 233 -13.94 -8.89 -17.06
CA SER A 233 -14.94 -9.64 -17.84
C SER A 233 -16.25 -9.89 -17.08
N MET A 234 -16.24 -9.83 -15.74
CA MET A 234 -17.38 -10.13 -14.86
C MET A 234 -18.00 -8.88 -14.21
N ILE A 235 -17.46 -7.70 -14.49
CA ILE A 235 -18.05 -6.45 -14.00
C ILE A 235 -19.36 -6.16 -14.73
N ARG A 236 -20.34 -5.66 -13.97
CA ARG A 236 -21.66 -5.25 -14.46
C ARG A 236 -21.57 -4.05 -15.37
N TYR A 237 -22.62 -3.83 -16.16
CA TYR A 237 -22.75 -2.68 -17.04
C TYR A 237 -22.44 -1.36 -16.31
N ARG A 238 -21.51 -0.55 -16.88
CA ARG A 238 -21.01 0.73 -16.35
C ARG A 238 -20.32 0.64 -14.98
N GLY A 239 -19.85 -0.53 -14.58
CA GLY A 239 -19.04 -0.68 -13.37
C GLY A 239 -17.58 -0.27 -13.56
N ALA A 240 -16.81 -0.32 -12.47
CA ALA A 240 -15.40 0.08 -12.48
C ALA A 240 -14.51 -0.80 -11.60
N VAL A 241 -13.24 -0.96 -12.01
CA VAL A 241 -12.21 -1.62 -11.21
C VAL A 241 -11.07 -0.65 -10.95
N ALA A 242 -10.76 -0.42 -9.67
CA ALA A 242 -9.60 0.32 -9.22
C ALA A 242 -8.40 -0.65 -9.14
N ALA A 243 -7.44 -0.50 -10.05
CA ALA A 243 -6.25 -1.35 -10.13
C ALA A 243 -5.07 -0.67 -9.43
N CYS A 244 -4.48 -1.34 -8.44
CA CYS A 244 -3.39 -0.78 -7.63
C CYS A 244 -2.25 -1.76 -7.34
N GLY A 245 -2.31 -3.01 -7.85
CA GLY A 245 -1.29 -4.01 -7.59
C GLY A 245 -0.99 -4.88 -8.79
N LEU A 246 0.16 -5.57 -8.72
CA LEU A 246 0.71 -6.40 -9.78
C LEU A 246 1.35 -7.69 -9.24
N ALA A 247 0.87 -8.18 -8.09
CA ALA A 247 1.44 -9.35 -7.43
C ALA A 247 1.37 -10.64 -8.28
N GLY A 248 0.40 -10.72 -9.20
CA GLY A 248 0.24 -11.83 -10.15
C GLY A 248 0.88 -11.60 -11.52
N GLY A 249 1.36 -10.39 -11.80
CA GLY A 249 2.00 -10.00 -13.05
C GLY A 249 1.63 -8.59 -13.51
N MET A 250 2.40 -8.05 -14.45
CA MET A 250 2.25 -6.69 -15.01
C MET A 250 1.41 -6.65 -16.28
N ASP A 251 1.26 -7.79 -16.95
CA ASP A 251 0.46 -7.93 -18.15
C ASP A 251 -1.04 -7.81 -17.86
N LEU A 252 -1.82 -7.51 -18.90
CA LEU A 252 -3.28 -7.48 -18.83
C LEU A 252 -3.86 -8.21 -20.05
N PRO A 253 -3.98 -9.55 -20.01
CA PRO A 253 -4.43 -10.36 -21.13
C PRO A 253 -5.96 -10.32 -21.27
N THR A 254 -6.52 -9.18 -21.70
CA THR A 254 -7.94 -8.97 -21.90
C THR A 254 -8.25 -8.49 -23.31
N THR A 255 -9.53 -8.36 -23.64
CA THR A 255 -10.01 -7.76 -24.89
C THR A 255 -10.67 -6.41 -24.60
N VAL A 256 -11.00 -5.66 -25.65
CA VAL A 256 -11.77 -4.41 -25.48
C VAL A 256 -13.26 -4.62 -25.17
N ALA A 257 -13.76 -5.87 -25.22
CA ALA A 257 -15.18 -6.19 -25.06
C ALA A 257 -15.81 -5.69 -23.74
N PRO A 258 -15.20 -5.84 -22.55
CA PRO A 258 -15.76 -5.27 -21.32
C PRO A 258 -15.95 -3.75 -21.41
N PHE A 259 -15.01 -3.07 -22.03
CA PHE A 259 -14.99 -1.61 -22.13
C PHE A 259 -16.07 -1.09 -23.09
N ILE A 260 -16.14 -1.63 -24.31
CA ILE A 260 -17.06 -1.12 -25.34
C ILE A 260 -18.48 -1.69 -25.23
N LEU A 261 -18.66 -2.93 -24.74
CA LEU A 261 -19.98 -3.58 -24.71
C LEU A 261 -20.69 -3.42 -23.35
N ARG A 262 -19.93 -3.18 -22.27
CA ARG A 262 -20.49 -2.95 -20.92
C ARG A 262 -20.10 -1.61 -20.32
N GLY A 263 -19.30 -0.79 -21.02
CA GLY A 263 -18.85 0.49 -20.50
C GLY A 263 -18.07 0.37 -19.20
N VAL A 264 -17.36 -0.75 -18.98
CA VAL A 264 -16.52 -0.97 -17.79
C VAL A 264 -15.37 0.01 -17.81
N SER A 265 -15.04 0.57 -16.65
CA SER A 265 -13.88 1.45 -16.47
C SER A 265 -12.76 0.75 -15.69
N LEU A 266 -11.52 0.92 -16.16
CA LEU A 266 -10.32 0.53 -15.43
C LEU A 266 -9.66 1.79 -14.89
N LEU A 267 -9.63 1.94 -13.56
CA LEU A 267 -9.13 3.12 -12.87
C LEU A 267 -7.75 2.81 -12.28
N GLY A 268 -6.71 3.45 -12.80
CA GLY A 268 -5.35 3.33 -12.26
C GLY A 268 -5.20 4.10 -10.94
N ILE A 269 -4.68 3.47 -9.92
CA ILE A 269 -4.46 4.06 -8.59
C ILE A 269 -2.96 4.27 -8.37
N ASP A 270 -2.48 5.49 -8.61
CA ASP A 270 -1.14 5.91 -8.23
C ASP A 270 -1.13 6.40 -6.78
N SER A 271 -0.27 5.82 -5.95
CA SER A 271 0.00 6.23 -4.56
C SER A 271 1.41 6.80 -4.38
N VAL A 272 2.24 6.84 -5.45
CA VAL A 272 3.63 7.27 -5.38
C VAL A 272 3.79 8.77 -5.57
N SER A 273 3.23 9.31 -6.66
CA SER A 273 3.40 10.72 -7.06
C SER A 273 2.09 11.53 -6.94
N ARG A 274 1.15 11.03 -6.16
CA ARG A 274 -0.17 11.65 -5.98
C ARG A 274 -0.06 13.07 -5.40
N PRO A 275 -0.81 14.06 -5.91
CA PRO A 275 -0.84 15.41 -5.35
C PRO A 275 -1.18 15.45 -3.86
N ARG A 276 -0.63 16.43 -3.14
CA ARG A 276 -0.80 16.58 -1.68
C ARG A 276 -2.28 16.67 -1.26
N ALA A 277 -3.10 17.43 -2.00
CA ALA A 277 -4.53 17.56 -1.69
C ALA A 277 -5.26 16.20 -1.68
N ASP A 278 -4.97 15.32 -2.65
CA ASP A 278 -5.57 13.98 -2.69
C ASP A 278 -5.06 13.10 -1.53
N ARG A 279 -3.81 13.32 -1.09
CA ARG A 279 -3.25 12.63 0.08
C ARG A 279 -3.96 13.05 1.35
N GLU A 280 -4.13 14.35 1.56
CA GLU A 280 -4.80 14.93 2.72
C GLU A 280 -6.27 14.47 2.79
N GLU A 281 -6.98 14.42 1.66
CA GLU A 281 -8.33 13.85 1.58
C GLU A 281 -8.34 12.38 2.03
N ALA A 282 -7.46 11.56 1.46
CA ALA A 282 -7.42 10.13 1.79
C ALA A 282 -7.06 9.88 3.25
N TRP A 283 -6.07 10.59 3.81
CA TRP A 283 -5.68 10.48 5.22
C TRP A 283 -6.78 10.99 6.17
N GLY A 284 -7.47 12.07 5.83
CA GLY A 284 -8.63 12.57 6.59
C GLY A 284 -9.77 11.54 6.62
N ARG A 285 -10.06 10.89 5.49
CA ARG A 285 -11.08 9.84 5.39
C ARG A 285 -10.68 8.57 6.13
N LEU A 286 -9.40 8.19 6.13
CA LEU A 286 -8.89 7.06 6.91
C LEU A 286 -9.01 7.30 8.42
N GLN A 287 -8.73 8.51 8.88
CA GLN A 287 -8.87 8.88 10.28
C GLN A 287 -10.28 8.65 10.81
N SER A 288 -11.30 9.01 10.05
CA SER A 288 -12.71 8.91 10.47
C SER A 288 -13.38 7.59 10.05
N GLY A 289 -12.91 6.98 8.98
CA GLY A 289 -13.57 5.86 8.31
C GLY A 289 -12.98 4.48 8.61
N LEU A 290 -11.76 4.38 9.11
CA LEU A 290 -11.16 3.08 9.43
C LEU A 290 -11.31 2.77 10.92
N ASP A 291 -11.98 1.66 11.21
CA ASP A 291 -12.17 1.16 12.58
C ASP A 291 -10.82 0.77 13.19
N ARG A 292 -10.50 1.35 14.36
CA ARG A 292 -9.23 1.10 15.08
C ARG A 292 -9.10 -0.34 15.57
N ALA A 293 -10.19 -1.01 15.94
CA ALA A 293 -10.15 -2.42 16.34
C ALA A 293 -9.80 -3.31 15.15
N LYS A 294 -10.37 -3.04 13.97
CA LYS A 294 -10.01 -3.74 12.73
C LYS A 294 -8.58 -3.45 12.31
N LEU A 295 -8.10 -2.20 12.45
CA LEU A 295 -6.70 -1.86 12.19
C LEU A 295 -5.76 -2.62 13.12
N ALA A 296 -6.08 -2.71 14.41
CA ALA A 296 -5.30 -3.47 15.37
C ALA A 296 -5.28 -4.98 15.03
N GLU A 297 -6.44 -5.56 14.66
CA GLU A 297 -6.54 -6.99 14.28
C GLU A 297 -5.69 -7.33 13.05
N MET A 298 -5.60 -6.43 12.08
CA MET A 298 -4.83 -6.68 10.87
C MET A 298 -3.33 -6.38 11.01
N THR A 299 -2.88 -5.81 12.13
CA THR A 299 -1.52 -5.28 12.29
C THR A 299 -0.67 -6.16 13.21
N THR A 300 0.52 -6.53 12.73
CA THR A 300 1.59 -7.15 13.51
C THR A 300 2.76 -6.16 13.60
N GLU A 301 3.31 -5.99 14.80
CA GLU A 301 4.46 -5.14 15.05
C GLU A 301 5.76 -5.95 14.97
N ILE A 302 6.78 -5.36 14.33
CA ILE A 302 8.15 -5.90 14.24
C ILE A 302 9.16 -4.80 14.53
N GLY A 303 10.40 -5.20 14.85
CA GLY A 303 11.52 -4.27 14.97
C GLY A 303 12.25 -4.03 13.64
N LEU A 304 13.09 -2.99 13.60
CA LEU A 304 13.90 -2.66 12.42
C LEU A 304 14.79 -3.83 11.98
N ALA A 305 15.34 -4.60 12.92
CA ALA A 305 16.18 -5.77 12.63
C ALA A 305 15.45 -6.89 11.91
N ASP A 306 14.11 -6.99 12.07
CA ASP A 306 13.29 -8.06 11.49
C ASP A 306 12.84 -7.77 10.05
N VAL A 307 13.09 -6.55 9.55
CA VAL A 307 12.59 -6.08 8.25
C VAL A 307 13.08 -6.94 7.09
N ILE A 308 14.33 -7.40 7.10
CA ILE A 308 14.91 -8.19 6.01
C ILE A 308 14.18 -9.52 5.86
N GLU A 309 13.88 -10.19 6.97
CA GLU A 309 13.13 -11.45 6.94
C GLU A 309 11.64 -11.21 6.60
N ALA A 310 11.04 -10.17 7.15
CA ALA A 310 9.66 -9.77 6.82
C ALA A 310 9.51 -9.46 5.32
N ALA A 311 10.52 -8.85 4.70
CA ALA A 311 10.57 -8.56 3.27
C ALA A 311 10.57 -9.84 2.39
N ARG A 312 11.24 -10.90 2.82
CA ARG A 312 11.19 -12.21 2.15
C ARG A 312 9.78 -12.81 2.24
N ARG A 313 9.24 -12.86 3.45
CA ARG A 313 7.90 -13.44 3.71
C ARG A 313 6.78 -12.73 2.96
N ILE A 314 6.83 -11.39 2.80
CA ILE A 314 5.77 -10.65 2.09
C ILE A 314 5.78 -10.98 0.59
N VAL A 315 6.96 -11.12 -0.02
CA VAL A 315 7.09 -11.48 -1.45
C VAL A 315 6.64 -12.92 -1.71
N GLU A 316 6.77 -13.80 -0.72
CA GLU A 316 6.29 -15.19 -0.77
C GLU A 316 4.79 -15.31 -0.46
N GLY A 317 4.10 -14.19 -0.20
CA GLY A 317 2.66 -14.18 0.09
C GLY A 317 2.30 -14.75 1.47
N GLN A 318 3.25 -14.84 2.39
CA GLN A 318 3.05 -15.43 3.73
C GLN A 318 2.57 -14.42 4.77
N VAL A 319 2.51 -13.13 4.42
CA VAL A 319 2.08 -12.07 5.34
C VAL A 319 0.57 -11.85 5.21
N ARG A 320 -0.15 -11.85 6.34
CA ARG A 320 -1.53 -11.43 6.46
C ARG A 320 -1.57 -9.98 6.96
N GLY A 321 -2.45 -9.16 6.38
CA GLY A 321 -2.67 -7.80 6.85
C GLY A 321 -1.43 -6.91 6.75
N ARG A 322 -1.07 -6.26 7.86
CA ARG A 322 -0.04 -5.23 7.92
C ARG A 322 1.12 -5.62 8.85
N LEU A 323 2.32 -5.29 8.43
CA LEU A 323 3.50 -5.30 9.29
C LEU A 323 3.92 -3.85 9.55
N VAL A 324 3.81 -3.38 10.79
CA VAL A 324 4.31 -2.07 11.20
C VAL A 324 5.69 -2.24 11.84
N VAL A 325 6.61 -1.36 11.48
CA VAL A 325 8.02 -1.43 11.91
C VAL A 325 8.29 -0.35 12.94
N ARG A 326 8.66 -0.75 14.14
CA ARG A 326 9.19 0.18 15.14
C ARG A 326 10.64 0.49 14.81
N ILE A 327 10.93 1.77 14.65
CA ILE A 327 12.28 2.28 14.32
C ILE A 327 13.00 2.70 15.58
N ALA A 328 12.36 3.48 16.44
CA ALA A 328 12.94 4.00 17.70
C ALA A 328 12.02 3.76 18.89
#